data_371bc181f13877d1723f11126151885b
#
_entry.id   371bc181f13877d1723f11126151885b
#
_cell.length_a   1.000
_cell.length_b   1.000
_cell.length_c   1.000
_cell.angle_alpha   90.00
_cell.angle_beta   90.00
_cell.angle_gamma   90.00
#
_symmetry.space_group_name_H-M   'P 1'
#
loop_
_entity.id
_entity.type
_entity.pdbx_description
1 polymer ?
#
loop_
_entity_poly.entity_id
_entity_poly.type
_entity_poly.pdbx_seq_one_letter_code
_entity_poly.pdbx_strand_id
1 'polypeptide(L)'
;MNSIAQFYTLYWIIYFPTCIAYNELPGFSSIDEGMTALLIVYTFFQILKTDTNSEPWREYFTFLGILAFYVVYSLIRQVNVPNAVGVEFVQQIRPYSIIYCTWILNPRFNVRQKEWMLGSMIITLASWIILHPETTQGHAEFPVLGQLAICTGMAYYLFTEETKRNSYIALLLVLTGMLAPKYKFMGEVVCFIAMVFFVKKKLNFRSPKTLILIGTLIAIVIAVVWERFDDYYFSGWDNEALARPMTYKTSLQVLWDYFPFGPGMGTFSSWAAGEYYSPLYYKYELNNIWGLQPNFYLFVADAFYPSLAQYGIVGVILFCMFWKRRLTIITAISDMRNYRVAFMAFFCLAIEQTADTSFLSGKGMGYCMLLGLCMNANLNSEKEEEDEDYEDEDEEDEDEDEDEDEDENVLTNHEEYI
;
A
#
# COMPACT_ATOMS: atom_id res chain seq x y z
N MET A 1 17.60 9.92 -19.91
CA MET A 1 17.07 9.91 -18.51
C MET A 1 15.57 9.72 -18.57
N ASN A 2 15.04 8.66 -17.97
CA ASN A 2 13.62 8.32 -18.06
C ASN A 2 12.75 9.37 -17.34
N SER A 3 11.88 10.07 -18.05
CA SER A 3 10.99 11.11 -17.50
C SER A 3 10.06 10.60 -16.40
N ILE A 4 9.67 9.31 -16.49
CA ILE A 4 8.82 8.65 -15.50
C ILE A 4 9.56 8.53 -14.15
N ALA A 5 10.82 8.07 -14.18
CA ALA A 5 11.61 7.95 -12.96
C ALA A 5 11.88 9.30 -12.30
N GLN A 6 12.10 10.37 -13.09
CA GLN A 6 12.27 11.73 -12.56
C GLN A 6 11.00 12.25 -11.89
N PHE A 7 9.86 12.13 -12.58
CA PHE A 7 8.57 12.52 -12.01
C PHE A 7 8.29 11.77 -10.71
N TYR A 8 8.46 10.44 -10.73
CA TYR A 8 8.14 9.60 -9.56
C TYR A 8 9.09 9.87 -8.39
N THR A 9 10.37 10.14 -8.67
CA THR A 9 11.35 10.57 -7.64
C THR A 9 10.90 11.89 -6.99
N LEU A 10 10.53 12.90 -7.79
CA LEU A 10 10.05 14.19 -7.27
C LEU A 10 8.74 14.00 -6.49
N TYR A 11 7.81 13.21 -7.03
CA TYR A 11 6.56 12.85 -6.37
C TYR A 11 6.82 12.24 -4.99
N TRP A 12 7.74 11.27 -4.89
CA TRP A 12 8.12 10.61 -3.64
C TRP A 12 8.73 11.58 -2.62
N ILE A 13 9.69 12.39 -3.08
CA ILE A 13 10.36 13.38 -2.23
C ILE A 13 9.37 14.40 -1.63
N ILE A 14 8.37 14.80 -2.38
CA ILE A 14 7.34 15.73 -1.91
C ILE A 14 6.32 15.01 -1.02
N TYR A 15 5.92 13.79 -1.37
CA TYR A 15 4.84 13.06 -0.72
C TYR A 15 5.10 12.82 0.77
N PHE A 16 6.29 12.32 1.16
CA PHE A 16 6.55 12.00 2.56
C PHE A 16 6.51 13.21 3.50
N PRO A 17 7.11 14.37 3.19
CA PRO A 17 6.94 15.57 3.99
C PRO A 17 5.50 16.09 4.09
N THR A 18 4.62 15.75 3.12
CA THR A 18 3.20 16.15 3.22
C THR A 18 2.48 15.51 4.40
N CYS A 19 2.98 14.38 4.94
CA CYS A 19 2.45 13.80 6.17
C CYS A 19 2.59 14.76 7.37
N ILE A 20 3.67 15.55 7.42
CA ILE A 20 3.87 16.59 8.43
C ILE A 20 2.93 17.76 8.13
N ALA A 21 2.91 18.24 6.89
CA ALA A 21 2.08 19.36 6.49
C ALA A 21 0.58 19.10 6.74
N TYR A 22 0.10 17.89 6.49
CA TYR A 22 -1.27 17.47 6.76
C TYR A 22 -1.67 17.65 8.24
N ASN A 23 -0.77 17.33 9.15
CA ASN A 23 -1.06 17.39 10.59
C ASN A 23 -0.82 18.78 11.19
N GLU A 24 0.21 19.51 10.70
CA GLU A 24 0.69 20.72 11.33
C GLU A 24 0.19 22.02 10.68
N LEU A 25 -0.15 21.99 9.40
CA LEU A 25 -0.47 23.20 8.67
C LEU A 25 -1.98 23.31 8.39
N PRO A 26 -2.66 24.33 8.94
CA PRO A 26 -4.05 24.60 8.61
C PRO A 26 -4.24 24.78 7.09
N GLY A 27 -5.25 24.10 6.52
CA GLY A 27 -5.57 24.17 5.09
C GLY A 27 -4.87 23.10 4.22
N PHE A 28 -3.99 22.28 4.78
CA PHE A 28 -3.34 21.18 4.07
C PHE A 28 -4.02 19.82 4.27
N SER A 29 -5.23 19.81 4.85
CA SER A 29 -5.98 18.56 5.10
C SER A 29 -6.36 17.74 3.86
N SER A 30 -6.29 18.35 2.67
CA SER A 30 -6.58 17.70 1.38
C SER A 30 -5.35 17.52 0.49
N ILE A 31 -4.14 17.60 1.06
CA ILE A 31 -2.89 17.53 0.27
C ILE A 31 -2.69 16.12 -0.33
N ASP A 32 -3.10 15.08 0.36
CA ASP A 32 -3.01 13.70 -0.08
C ASP A 32 -3.98 13.39 -1.24
N GLU A 33 -5.16 14.03 -1.29
CA GLU A 33 -6.04 14.00 -2.45
C GLU A 33 -5.39 14.68 -3.66
N GLY A 34 -4.81 15.85 -3.44
CA GLY A 34 -4.10 16.59 -4.49
C GLY A 34 -2.92 15.81 -5.06
N MET A 35 -2.12 15.17 -4.21
CA MET A 35 -1.00 14.32 -4.62
C MET A 35 -1.49 13.09 -5.40
N THR A 36 -2.58 12.46 -4.98
CA THR A 36 -3.17 11.33 -5.70
C THR A 36 -3.69 11.76 -7.07
N ALA A 37 -4.39 12.88 -7.15
CA ALA A 37 -4.89 13.43 -8.41
C ALA A 37 -3.74 13.73 -9.38
N LEU A 38 -2.63 14.31 -8.89
CA LEU A 38 -1.43 14.54 -9.69
C LEU A 38 -0.85 13.25 -10.27
N LEU A 39 -0.77 12.17 -9.46
CA LEU A 39 -0.28 10.88 -9.90
C LEU A 39 -1.20 10.26 -10.97
N ILE A 40 -2.52 10.30 -10.76
CA ILE A 40 -3.51 9.82 -11.72
C ILE A 40 -3.36 10.56 -13.06
N VAL A 41 -3.37 11.91 -13.03
CA VAL A 41 -3.26 12.74 -14.24
C VAL A 41 -1.97 12.45 -14.99
N TYR A 42 -0.84 12.38 -14.30
CA TYR A 42 0.44 12.05 -14.93
C TYR A 42 0.41 10.66 -15.56
N THR A 43 -0.12 9.67 -14.87
CA THR A 43 -0.25 8.30 -15.38
C THR A 43 -1.09 8.26 -16.65
N PHE A 44 -2.24 8.96 -16.68
CA PHE A 44 -3.06 9.06 -17.88
C PHE A 44 -2.31 9.70 -19.06
N PHE A 45 -1.54 10.77 -18.83
CA PHE A 45 -0.74 11.37 -19.88
C PHE A 45 0.35 10.43 -20.44
N GLN A 46 0.94 9.60 -19.59
CA GLN A 46 1.95 8.61 -20.06
C GLN A 46 1.30 7.50 -20.87
N ILE A 47 0.11 7.05 -20.48
CA ILE A 47 -0.61 6.02 -21.20
C ILE A 47 -1.03 6.47 -22.60
N LEU A 48 -1.44 7.73 -22.76
CA LEU A 48 -1.78 8.29 -24.09
C LEU A 48 -0.59 8.32 -25.07
N LYS A 49 0.64 8.13 -24.58
CA LYS A 49 1.87 8.12 -25.37
C LYS A 49 2.38 6.71 -25.70
N THR A 50 1.94 5.71 -24.98
CA THR A 50 2.41 4.32 -25.08
C THR A 50 1.28 3.40 -25.52
N ASP A 51 1.60 2.30 -26.19
CA ASP A 51 0.60 1.28 -26.53
C ASP A 51 0.15 0.55 -25.25
N THR A 52 -1.16 0.63 -24.96
CA THR A 52 -1.70 0.51 -23.60
C THR A 52 -2.42 -0.78 -23.30
N ASN A 53 -2.02 -1.89 -23.89
CA ASN A 53 -2.71 -3.17 -23.66
C ASN A 53 -2.17 -3.96 -22.45
N SER A 54 -1.56 -3.28 -21.47
CA SER A 54 -0.98 -3.93 -20.29
C SER A 54 -2.06 -4.39 -19.29
N GLU A 55 -1.80 -5.50 -18.62
CA GLU A 55 -2.69 -6.10 -17.63
C GLU A 55 -3.06 -5.14 -16.47
N PRO A 56 -2.10 -4.39 -15.86
CA PRO A 56 -2.41 -3.46 -14.77
C PRO A 56 -3.44 -2.40 -15.15
N TRP A 57 -3.40 -1.97 -16.40
CA TRP A 57 -4.27 -0.96 -16.95
C TRP A 57 -5.72 -1.44 -17.06
N ARG A 58 -5.93 -2.64 -17.60
CA ARG A 58 -7.27 -3.24 -17.69
C ARG A 58 -7.89 -3.47 -16.31
N GLU A 59 -7.07 -3.88 -15.34
CA GLU A 59 -7.52 -4.05 -13.96
C GLU A 59 -7.92 -2.72 -13.33
N TYR A 60 -7.16 -1.66 -13.57
CA TYR A 60 -7.46 -0.34 -13.03
C TYR A 60 -8.77 0.22 -13.59
N PHE A 61 -9.01 0.09 -14.90
CA PHE A 61 -10.30 0.49 -15.47
C PHE A 61 -11.47 -0.34 -14.94
N THR A 62 -11.27 -1.63 -14.73
CA THR A 62 -12.29 -2.48 -14.12
C THR A 62 -12.63 -1.99 -12.71
N PHE A 63 -11.61 -1.66 -11.92
CA PHE A 63 -11.80 -1.06 -10.60
C PHE A 63 -12.57 0.27 -10.67
N LEU A 64 -12.17 1.17 -11.56
CA LEU A 64 -12.88 2.46 -11.75
C LEU A 64 -14.34 2.25 -12.16
N GLY A 65 -14.62 1.26 -13.01
CA GLY A 65 -16.00 0.89 -13.39
C GLY A 65 -16.83 0.38 -12.21
N ILE A 66 -16.25 -0.44 -11.35
CA ILE A 66 -16.89 -0.92 -10.11
C ILE A 66 -17.17 0.27 -9.17
N LEU A 67 -16.19 1.15 -9.00
CA LEU A 67 -16.34 2.32 -8.14
C LEU A 67 -17.44 3.27 -8.68
N ALA A 68 -17.46 3.51 -9.99
CA ALA A 68 -18.52 4.30 -10.64
C ALA A 68 -19.91 3.67 -10.46
N PHE A 69 -20.03 2.34 -10.56
CA PHE A 69 -21.27 1.63 -10.25
C PHE A 69 -21.73 1.94 -8.81
N TYR A 70 -20.82 1.84 -7.82
CA TYR A 70 -21.21 2.12 -6.43
C TYR A 70 -21.58 3.59 -6.20
N VAL A 71 -20.95 4.55 -6.89
CA VAL A 71 -21.36 5.97 -6.83
C VAL A 71 -22.80 6.12 -7.32
N VAL A 72 -23.09 5.63 -8.52
CA VAL A 72 -24.45 5.72 -9.11
C VAL A 72 -25.49 5.00 -8.23
N TYR A 73 -25.15 3.78 -7.79
CA TYR A 73 -25.99 3.00 -6.88
C TYR A 73 -26.32 3.79 -5.59
N SER A 74 -25.30 4.39 -4.95
CA SER A 74 -25.47 5.14 -3.71
C SER A 74 -26.33 6.38 -3.89
N LEU A 75 -26.15 7.11 -5.01
CA LEU A 75 -26.99 8.26 -5.35
C LEU A 75 -28.46 7.89 -5.61
N ILE A 76 -28.71 6.69 -6.14
CA ILE A 76 -30.08 6.16 -6.32
C ILE A 76 -30.68 5.71 -4.98
N ARG A 77 -29.88 5.04 -4.13
CA ARG A 77 -30.34 4.54 -2.83
C ARG A 77 -30.65 5.64 -1.81
N GLN A 78 -29.95 6.78 -1.88
CA GLN A 78 -30.16 7.96 -1.03
C GLN A 78 -30.21 7.66 0.48
N VAL A 79 -29.42 6.69 0.95
CA VAL A 79 -29.33 6.36 2.39
C VAL A 79 -28.60 7.45 3.14
N ASN A 80 -27.60 8.12 2.51
CA ASN A 80 -26.94 9.30 3.02
C ASN A 80 -26.95 10.40 1.95
N VAL A 81 -26.54 11.62 2.32
CA VAL A 81 -26.54 12.78 1.41
C VAL A 81 -25.50 12.62 0.29
N PRO A 82 -25.71 13.23 -0.90
CA PRO A 82 -24.78 13.11 -2.03
C PRO A 82 -23.35 13.54 -1.71
N ASN A 83 -23.15 14.52 -0.83
CA ASN A 83 -21.83 14.97 -0.40
C ASN A 83 -21.06 13.85 0.30
N ALA A 84 -21.74 13.02 1.13
CA ALA A 84 -21.11 11.86 1.76
C ALA A 84 -20.60 10.86 0.72
N VAL A 85 -21.37 10.62 -0.35
CA VAL A 85 -20.97 9.74 -1.47
C VAL A 85 -19.72 10.30 -2.18
N GLY A 86 -19.68 11.62 -2.41
CA GLY A 86 -18.55 12.29 -3.05
C GLY A 86 -17.25 12.19 -2.21
N VAL A 87 -17.34 12.47 -0.93
CA VAL A 87 -16.20 12.37 -0.01
C VAL A 87 -15.69 10.91 0.08
N GLU A 88 -16.60 9.95 0.25
CA GLU A 88 -16.26 8.53 0.28
C GLU A 88 -15.60 8.07 -1.03
N PHE A 89 -16.09 8.51 -2.18
CA PHE A 89 -15.50 8.22 -3.48
C PHE A 89 -14.04 8.67 -3.55
N VAL A 90 -13.76 9.92 -3.13
CA VAL A 90 -12.40 10.47 -3.14
C VAL A 90 -11.46 9.68 -2.22
N GLN A 91 -11.96 9.25 -1.05
CA GLN A 91 -11.18 8.44 -0.13
C GLN A 91 -10.90 7.04 -0.70
N GLN A 92 -11.92 6.39 -1.28
CA GLN A 92 -11.80 5.03 -1.81
C GLN A 92 -10.92 4.94 -3.07
N ILE A 93 -10.95 5.94 -3.96
CA ILE A 93 -10.14 5.92 -5.17
C ILE A 93 -8.64 6.00 -4.87
N ARG A 94 -8.23 6.65 -3.79
CA ARG A 94 -6.86 7.00 -3.44
C ARG A 94 -5.90 5.80 -3.37
N PRO A 95 -6.08 4.82 -2.47
CA PRO A 95 -5.10 3.73 -2.29
C PRO A 95 -4.97 2.86 -3.53
N TYR A 96 -6.08 2.54 -4.15
CA TYR A 96 -6.10 1.72 -5.37
C TYR A 96 -5.38 2.43 -6.52
N SER A 97 -5.65 3.74 -6.71
CA SER A 97 -4.97 4.52 -7.74
C SER A 97 -3.47 4.58 -7.51
N ILE A 98 -3.01 4.74 -6.27
CA ILE A 98 -1.58 4.75 -5.97
C ILE A 98 -0.94 3.39 -6.31
N ILE A 99 -1.57 2.28 -5.93
CA ILE A 99 -1.06 0.93 -6.28
C ILE A 99 -1.01 0.77 -7.82
N TYR A 100 -2.13 1.03 -8.50
CA TYR A 100 -2.21 0.82 -9.94
C TYR A 100 -1.34 1.78 -10.75
N CYS A 101 -1.37 3.09 -10.44
CA CYS A 101 -0.56 4.08 -11.15
C CYS A 101 0.94 3.80 -10.98
N THR A 102 1.39 3.42 -9.77
CA THR A 102 2.78 3.03 -9.53
C THR A 102 3.15 1.78 -10.32
N TRP A 103 2.27 0.78 -10.35
CA TRP A 103 2.47 -0.44 -11.12
C TRP A 103 2.50 -0.18 -12.64
N ILE A 104 1.59 0.66 -13.16
CA ILE A 104 1.52 1.04 -14.57
C ILE A 104 2.75 1.84 -15.01
N LEU A 105 3.17 2.81 -14.20
CA LEU A 105 4.29 3.69 -14.54
C LEU A 105 5.64 2.95 -14.56
N ASN A 106 5.78 1.89 -13.78
CA ASN A 106 7.00 1.10 -13.66
C ASN A 106 8.29 1.96 -13.62
N PRO A 107 8.46 2.84 -12.61
CA PRO A 107 9.60 3.75 -12.58
C PRO A 107 10.89 2.98 -12.25
N ARG A 108 11.91 3.08 -13.13
CA ARG A 108 13.25 2.53 -12.94
C ARG A 108 14.18 3.60 -12.40
N PHE A 109 14.65 3.44 -11.16
CA PHE A 109 15.45 4.44 -10.46
C PHE A 109 16.94 4.14 -10.54
N ASN A 110 17.74 5.16 -10.86
CA ASN A 110 19.18 5.12 -10.68
C ASN A 110 19.58 5.28 -9.19
N VAL A 111 20.85 5.01 -8.88
CA VAL A 111 21.37 5.05 -7.50
C VAL A 111 21.12 6.40 -6.82
N ARG A 112 21.37 7.51 -7.53
CA ARG A 112 21.19 8.86 -6.99
C ARG A 112 19.71 9.16 -6.66
N GLN A 113 18.78 8.69 -7.48
CA GLN A 113 17.35 8.86 -7.24
C GLN A 113 16.90 8.09 -5.99
N LYS A 114 17.37 6.84 -5.83
CA LYS A 114 17.11 6.03 -4.63
C LYS A 114 17.65 6.71 -3.36
N GLU A 115 18.84 7.28 -3.42
CA GLU A 115 19.44 8.05 -2.31
C GLU A 115 18.60 9.27 -1.94
N TRP A 116 18.12 10.05 -2.92
CA TRP A 116 17.27 11.22 -2.67
C TRP A 116 15.92 10.84 -2.05
N MET A 117 15.31 9.76 -2.53
CA MET A 117 14.05 9.23 -1.99
C MET A 117 14.23 8.80 -0.53
N LEU A 118 15.30 8.05 -0.23
CA LEU A 118 15.64 7.65 1.14
C LEU A 118 15.96 8.84 2.03
N GLY A 119 16.74 9.79 1.52
CA GLY A 119 17.07 11.02 2.25
C GLY A 119 15.82 11.80 2.67
N SER A 120 14.86 11.96 1.76
CA SER A 120 13.58 12.62 2.06
C SER A 120 12.81 11.89 3.18
N MET A 121 12.72 10.56 3.12
CA MET A 121 12.02 9.77 4.15
C MET A 121 12.70 9.87 5.51
N ILE A 122 14.03 9.75 5.55
CA ILE A 122 14.81 9.83 6.81
C ILE A 122 14.70 11.24 7.42
N ILE A 123 14.80 12.29 6.58
CA ILE A 123 14.61 13.67 7.05
C ILE A 123 13.20 13.87 7.59
N THR A 124 12.17 13.36 6.90
CA THR A 124 10.78 13.46 7.35
C THR A 124 10.58 12.73 8.68
N LEU A 125 11.12 11.52 8.82
CA LEU A 125 11.06 10.75 10.06
C LEU A 125 11.75 11.47 11.23
N ALA A 126 12.95 12.00 11.00
CA ALA A 126 13.69 12.78 11.99
C ALA A 126 12.95 14.08 12.37
N SER A 127 12.41 14.77 11.36
CA SER A 127 11.62 16.00 11.58
C SER A 127 10.37 15.72 12.40
N TRP A 128 9.67 14.61 12.15
CA TRP A 128 8.52 14.19 12.96
C TRP A 128 8.88 13.99 14.43
N ILE A 129 9.97 13.27 14.70
CA ILE A 129 10.44 13.02 16.08
C ILE A 129 10.82 14.33 16.79
N ILE A 130 11.41 15.29 16.07
CA ILE A 130 11.82 16.59 16.63
C ILE A 130 10.62 17.49 16.89
N LEU A 131 9.64 17.52 16.00
CA LEU A 131 8.44 18.36 16.11
C LEU A 131 7.46 17.84 17.17
N HIS A 132 7.47 16.52 17.45
CA HIS A 132 6.57 15.87 18.39
C HIS A 132 7.33 15.20 19.55
N PRO A 133 8.02 15.95 20.41
CA PRO A 133 8.75 15.37 21.54
C PRO A 133 7.85 14.65 22.55
N GLU A 134 6.55 14.99 22.60
CA GLU A 134 5.53 14.32 23.41
C GLU A 134 5.32 12.86 23.01
N THR A 135 5.65 12.44 21.78
CA THR A 135 5.59 11.04 21.36
C THR A 135 6.53 10.17 22.18
N THR A 136 7.67 10.73 22.63
CA THR A 136 8.65 10.02 23.45
C THR A 136 8.22 9.93 24.93
N GLN A 137 7.19 10.66 25.34
CA GLN A 137 6.66 10.70 26.72
C GLN A 137 5.48 9.73 26.93
N GLY A 138 5.19 8.87 25.96
CA GLY A 138 4.13 7.86 26.07
C GLY A 138 2.71 8.39 25.80
N HIS A 139 2.54 9.65 25.47
CA HIS A 139 1.27 10.23 25.03
C HIS A 139 1.06 9.95 23.54
N ALA A 140 0.82 8.68 23.22
CA ALA A 140 0.84 8.16 21.86
C ALA A 140 -0.48 8.42 21.12
N GLU A 141 -0.82 9.66 20.83
CA GLU A 141 -1.98 9.97 19.96
C GLU A 141 -1.65 9.88 18.45
N PHE A 142 -0.37 9.75 18.08
CA PHE A 142 0.08 9.85 16.70
C PHE A 142 0.45 8.49 16.08
N PRO A 143 -0.47 7.81 15.37
CA PRO A 143 -0.14 6.56 14.64
C PRO A 143 0.82 6.77 13.46
N VAL A 144 1.04 8.01 13.03
CA VAL A 144 1.85 8.36 11.85
C VAL A 144 3.31 7.95 12.00
N LEU A 145 3.91 8.08 13.20
CA LEU A 145 5.33 7.75 13.41
C LEU A 145 5.63 6.28 13.09
N GLY A 146 4.80 5.36 13.57
CA GLY A 146 4.99 3.93 13.30
C GLY A 146 4.96 3.61 11.80
N GLN A 147 3.96 4.11 11.10
CA GLN A 147 3.81 3.91 9.65
C GLN A 147 4.95 4.55 8.84
N LEU A 148 5.36 5.76 9.21
CA LEU A 148 6.50 6.42 8.58
C LEU A 148 7.81 5.64 8.82
N ALA A 149 8.03 5.14 10.04
CA ALA A 149 9.20 4.36 10.40
C ALA A 149 9.27 3.03 9.63
N ILE A 150 8.16 2.27 9.57
CA ILE A 150 8.14 0.99 8.86
C ILE A 150 8.29 1.17 7.35
N CYS A 151 7.62 2.18 6.75
CA CYS A 151 7.79 2.52 5.33
C CYS A 151 9.23 2.92 5.03
N THR A 152 9.87 3.74 5.90
CA THR A 152 11.27 4.15 5.74
C THR A 152 12.21 2.95 5.83
N GLY A 153 12.00 2.05 6.80
CA GLY A 153 12.79 0.82 6.92
C GLY A 153 12.64 -0.11 5.73
N MET A 154 11.41 -0.30 5.23
CA MET A 154 11.14 -1.10 4.02
C MET A 154 11.79 -0.49 2.78
N ALA A 155 11.67 0.84 2.58
CA ALA A 155 12.29 1.54 1.47
C ALA A 155 13.83 1.48 1.55
N TYR A 156 14.40 1.63 2.75
CA TYR A 156 15.84 1.48 2.94
C TYR A 156 16.30 0.07 2.57
N TYR A 157 15.59 -0.96 3.05
CA TYR A 157 15.88 -2.36 2.71
C TYR A 157 15.76 -2.63 1.20
N LEU A 158 14.77 -2.02 0.53
CA LEU A 158 14.53 -2.19 -0.91
C LEU A 158 15.62 -1.53 -1.76
N PHE A 159 16.03 -0.30 -1.42
CA PHE A 159 16.88 0.54 -2.27
C PHE A 159 18.38 0.43 -2.00
N THR A 160 18.80 -0.26 -0.93
CA THR A 160 20.22 -0.48 -0.61
C THR A 160 20.65 -1.91 -0.93
N GLU A 161 21.94 -2.15 -1.03
CA GLU A 161 22.48 -3.50 -1.23
C GLU A 161 22.07 -4.48 -0.13
N GLU A 162 21.84 -5.76 -0.45
CA GLU A 162 21.48 -6.79 0.50
C GLU A 162 22.69 -7.22 1.33
N THR A 163 23.04 -6.43 2.33
CA THR A 163 24.07 -6.72 3.31
C THR A 163 23.48 -6.85 4.71
N LYS A 164 24.15 -7.62 5.58
CA LYS A 164 23.74 -7.71 7.00
C LYS A 164 23.68 -6.34 7.66
N ARG A 165 24.65 -5.46 7.35
CA ARG A 165 24.72 -4.10 7.89
C ARG A 165 23.47 -3.31 7.51
N ASN A 166 23.09 -3.31 6.22
CA ASN A 166 21.93 -2.58 5.73
C ASN A 166 20.62 -3.13 6.29
N SER A 167 20.52 -4.46 6.47
CA SER A 167 19.37 -5.08 7.13
C SER A 167 19.20 -4.61 8.59
N TYR A 168 20.32 -4.48 9.35
CA TYR A 168 20.26 -3.94 10.70
C TYR A 168 19.94 -2.43 10.74
N ILE A 169 20.44 -1.64 9.78
CA ILE A 169 20.08 -0.22 9.67
C ILE A 169 18.59 -0.08 9.34
N ALA A 170 18.07 -0.87 8.42
CA ALA A 170 16.64 -0.90 8.12
C ALA A 170 15.81 -1.24 9.36
N LEU A 171 16.22 -2.25 10.15
CA LEU A 171 15.56 -2.58 11.41
C LEU A 171 15.64 -1.43 12.42
N LEU A 172 16.79 -0.74 12.52
CA LEU A 172 16.94 0.39 13.42
C LEU A 172 15.96 1.53 13.05
N LEU A 173 15.81 1.82 11.74
CA LEU A 173 14.82 2.79 11.25
C LEU A 173 13.39 2.38 11.61
N VAL A 174 13.04 1.10 11.43
CA VAL A 174 11.73 0.58 11.88
C VAL A 174 11.53 0.77 13.38
N LEU A 175 12.54 0.44 14.19
CA LEU A 175 12.45 0.53 15.64
C LEU A 175 12.27 1.97 16.16
N THR A 176 12.56 3.02 15.37
CA THR A 176 12.22 4.40 15.77
C THR A 176 10.73 4.60 15.99
N GLY A 177 9.87 3.83 15.31
CA GLY A 177 8.42 3.84 15.53
C GLY A 177 7.99 3.36 16.92
N MET A 178 8.86 2.63 17.64
CA MET A 178 8.62 2.22 19.03
C MET A 178 8.67 3.39 20.03
N LEU A 179 9.12 4.56 19.61
CA LEU A 179 9.03 5.78 20.42
C LEU A 179 7.57 6.17 20.69
N ALA A 180 6.63 5.80 19.81
CA ALA A 180 5.19 5.95 20.01
C ALA A 180 4.50 4.59 19.81
N PRO A 181 4.65 3.63 20.74
CA PRO A 181 4.24 2.25 20.54
C PRO A 181 2.72 2.13 20.45
N LYS A 182 2.25 1.60 19.32
CA LYS A 182 0.86 1.12 19.13
C LYS A 182 0.90 -0.41 18.97
N TYR A 183 -0.08 -1.09 19.51
CA TYR A 183 -0.13 -2.56 19.46
C TYR A 183 -0.07 -3.10 18.02
N LYS A 184 -0.77 -2.47 17.07
CA LYS A 184 -0.72 -2.83 15.66
C LYS A 184 0.68 -2.72 15.07
N PHE A 185 1.43 -1.67 15.42
CA PHE A 185 2.81 -1.47 14.98
C PHE A 185 3.76 -2.57 15.49
N MET A 186 3.53 -3.14 16.68
CA MET A 186 4.30 -4.29 17.15
C MET A 186 4.16 -5.49 16.20
N GLY A 187 2.95 -5.73 15.66
CA GLY A 187 2.71 -6.74 14.64
C GLY A 187 3.50 -6.50 13.35
N GLU A 188 3.57 -5.25 12.92
CA GLU A 188 4.35 -4.85 11.74
C GLU A 188 5.86 -5.03 11.94
N VAL A 189 6.40 -4.67 13.13
CA VAL A 189 7.80 -4.93 13.49
C VAL A 189 8.12 -6.42 13.46
N VAL A 190 7.25 -7.26 14.03
CA VAL A 190 7.41 -8.73 13.99
C VAL A 190 7.41 -9.23 12.54
N CYS A 191 6.51 -8.72 11.71
CA CYS A 191 6.47 -9.06 10.29
C CYS A 191 7.79 -8.66 9.58
N PHE A 192 8.29 -7.45 9.83
CA PHE A 192 9.56 -6.97 9.26
C PHE A 192 10.73 -7.88 9.66
N ILE A 193 10.87 -8.17 10.95
CA ILE A 193 11.93 -9.06 11.46
C ILE A 193 11.81 -10.45 10.84
N ALA A 194 10.61 -11.02 10.79
CA ALA A 194 10.38 -12.33 10.20
C ALA A 194 10.79 -12.38 8.73
N MET A 195 10.36 -11.41 7.94
CA MET A 195 10.62 -11.38 6.50
C MET A 195 12.09 -11.12 6.17
N VAL A 196 12.75 -10.19 6.85
CA VAL A 196 14.12 -9.81 6.55
C VAL A 196 15.14 -10.85 7.06
N PHE A 197 14.95 -11.40 8.27
CA PHE A 197 15.97 -12.23 8.91
C PHE A 197 15.68 -13.73 8.83
N PHE A 198 14.41 -14.15 8.76
CA PHE A 198 14.04 -15.58 8.83
C PHE A 198 13.54 -16.16 7.51
N VAL A 199 12.86 -15.37 6.67
CA VAL A 199 12.34 -15.86 5.38
C VAL A 199 13.45 -15.80 4.32
N LYS A 200 14.12 -16.96 4.10
CA LYS A 200 15.18 -17.11 3.09
C LYS A 200 14.69 -17.58 1.73
N LYS A 201 13.46 -18.12 1.65
CA LYS A 201 12.84 -18.63 0.43
C LYS A 201 11.38 -18.18 0.42
N LYS A 202 10.79 -18.09 -0.78
CA LYS A 202 9.37 -17.75 -0.92
C LYS A 202 8.49 -18.66 -0.08
N LEU A 203 7.49 -18.07 0.57
CA LEU A 203 6.54 -18.81 1.39
C LEU A 203 5.61 -19.64 0.50
N ASN A 204 5.65 -20.96 0.67
CA ASN A 204 4.73 -21.85 0.02
C ASN A 204 3.51 -22.09 0.92
N PHE A 205 2.42 -21.38 0.66
CA PHE A 205 1.18 -21.48 1.45
C PHE A 205 0.51 -22.87 1.41
N ARG A 206 0.95 -23.77 0.53
CA ARG A 206 0.51 -25.15 0.52
C ARG A 206 1.36 -26.06 1.44
N SER A 207 2.50 -25.57 1.91
CA SER A 207 3.39 -26.32 2.78
C SER A 207 2.92 -26.24 4.23
N PRO A 208 2.75 -27.38 4.94
CA PRO A 208 2.41 -27.37 6.38
C PRO A 208 3.44 -26.59 7.22
N LYS A 209 4.71 -26.62 6.86
CA LYS A 209 5.78 -25.89 7.56
C LYS A 209 5.57 -24.38 7.48
N THR A 210 5.16 -23.87 6.31
CA THR A 210 4.85 -22.44 6.11
C THR A 210 3.62 -22.03 6.92
N LEU A 211 2.56 -22.88 6.92
CA LEU A 211 1.35 -22.61 7.70
C LEU A 211 1.63 -22.60 9.20
N ILE A 212 2.47 -23.51 9.69
CA ILE A 212 2.91 -23.54 11.10
C ILE A 212 3.70 -22.27 11.42
N LEU A 213 4.64 -21.85 10.56
CA LEU A 213 5.43 -20.62 10.74
C LEU A 213 4.51 -19.40 10.84
N ILE A 214 3.59 -19.24 9.90
CA ILE A 214 2.63 -18.12 9.90
C ILE A 214 1.74 -18.17 11.13
N GLY A 215 1.18 -19.35 11.46
CA GLY A 215 0.36 -19.54 12.66
C GLY A 215 1.12 -19.20 13.94
N THR A 216 2.40 -19.57 14.03
CA THR A 216 3.26 -19.25 15.18
C THR A 216 3.50 -17.74 15.27
N LEU A 217 3.79 -17.05 14.14
CA LEU A 217 3.96 -15.60 14.12
C LEU A 217 2.69 -14.86 14.54
N ILE A 218 1.53 -15.29 14.03
CA ILE A 218 0.23 -14.74 14.44
C ILE A 218 -0.01 -14.97 15.93
N ALA A 219 0.26 -16.18 16.44
CA ALA A 219 0.11 -16.49 17.86
C ALA A 219 1.02 -15.64 18.75
N ILE A 220 2.27 -15.37 18.32
CA ILE A 220 3.19 -14.48 19.04
C ILE A 220 2.63 -13.06 19.07
N VAL A 221 2.17 -12.53 17.92
CA VAL A 221 1.57 -11.19 17.85
C VAL A 221 0.36 -11.10 18.78
N ILE A 222 -0.57 -12.06 18.70
CA ILE A 222 -1.76 -12.09 19.57
C ILE A 222 -1.34 -12.16 21.04
N ALA A 223 -0.36 -12.99 21.41
CA ALA A 223 0.10 -13.11 22.78
C ALA A 223 0.69 -11.79 23.33
N VAL A 224 1.42 -11.04 22.49
CA VAL A 224 1.98 -9.74 22.87
C VAL A 224 0.91 -8.68 23.08
N VAL A 225 -0.17 -8.72 22.28
CA VAL A 225 -1.25 -7.74 22.31
C VAL A 225 -2.53 -8.27 22.97
N TRP A 226 -2.44 -9.41 23.70
CA TRP A 226 -3.58 -10.20 24.18
C TRP A 226 -4.62 -9.36 24.91
N GLU A 227 -4.21 -8.52 25.85
CA GLU A 227 -5.11 -7.69 26.65
C GLU A 227 -6.03 -6.84 25.76
N ARG A 228 -5.46 -6.16 24.75
CA ARG A 228 -6.25 -5.34 23.83
C ARG A 228 -7.02 -6.16 22.82
N PHE A 229 -6.48 -7.29 22.42
CA PHE A 229 -7.16 -8.20 21.52
C PHE A 229 -8.41 -8.80 22.18
N ASP A 230 -8.30 -9.17 23.45
CA ASP A 230 -9.44 -9.62 24.26
C ASP A 230 -10.49 -8.54 24.43
N ASP A 231 -10.08 -7.31 24.80
CA ASP A 231 -10.97 -6.16 24.97
C ASP A 231 -11.78 -5.82 23.71
N TYR A 232 -11.22 -6.00 22.52
CA TYR A 232 -11.88 -5.58 21.27
C TYR A 232 -12.58 -6.71 20.52
N TYR A 233 -12.14 -7.96 20.67
CA TYR A 233 -12.62 -9.05 19.83
C TYR A 233 -13.26 -10.23 20.60
N PHE A 234 -13.08 -10.30 21.92
CA PHE A 234 -13.70 -11.33 22.76
C PHE A 234 -14.55 -10.73 23.88
N SER A 235 -13.95 -10.34 25.01
CA SER A 235 -14.69 -9.84 26.16
C SER A 235 -15.39 -8.50 25.87
N GLY A 236 -14.82 -7.68 25.00
CA GLY A 236 -15.42 -6.42 24.56
C GLY A 236 -16.59 -6.58 23.58
N TRP A 237 -16.78 -7.77 23.01
CA TRP A 237 -17.85 -8.03 22.03
C TRP A 237 -19.25 -7.83 22.61
N ASP A 238 -19.41 -8.12 23.88
CA ASP A 238 -20.66 -7.91 24.63
C ASP A 238 -20.73 -6.57 25.37
N ASN A 239 -19.65 -5.75 25.29
CA ASN A 239 -19.60 -4.45 25.91
C ASN A 239 -20.15 -3.36 24.98
N GLU A 240 -21.44 -3.06 25.12
CA GLU A 240 -22.12 -2.03 24.31
C GLU A 240 -21.57 -0.59 24.50
N ALA A 241 -20.69 -0.37 25.47
CA ALA A 241 -20.03 0.92 25.65
C ALA A 241 -18.82 1.15 24.73
N LEU A 242 -18.28 0.08 24.10
CA LEU A 242 -17.10 0.14 23.25
C LEU A 242 -17.47 0.33 21.77
N ALA A 243 -17.05 1.44 21.20
CA ALA A 243 -17.36 1.81 19.81
C ALA A 243 -16.90 0.76 18.79
N ARG A 244 -15.64 0.28 18.87
CA ARG A 244 -15.07 -0.64 17.88
C ARG A 244 -15.76 -2.00 17.84
N PRO A 245 -15.93 -2.75 18.93
CA PRO A 245 -16.67 -4.02 18.90
C PRO A 245 -18.09 -3.85 18.35
N MET A 246 -18.78 -2.80 18.78
CA MET A 246 -20.15 -2.52 18.31
C MET A 246 -20.20 -2.21 16.81
N THR A 247 -19.21 -1.49 16.28
CA THR A 247 -19.12 -1.23 14.85
C THR A 247 -18.88 -2.52 14.05
N TYR A 248 -18.00 -3.44 14.53
CA TYR A 248 -17.81 -4.75 13.92
C TYR A 248 -19.08 -5.61 13.97
N LYS A 249 -19.73 -5.69 15.13
CA LYS A 249 -20.98 -6.46 15.32
C LYS A 249 -22.08 -5.93 14.40
N THR A 250 -22.28 -4.62 14.38
CA THR A 250 -23.30 -3.99 13.54
C THR A 250 -22.99 -4.12 12.06
N SER A 251 -21.71 -4.18 11.65
CA SER A 251 -21.36 -4.39 10.24
C SER A 251 -21.95 -5.67 9.67
N LEU A 252 -22.04 -6.74 10.46
CA LEU A 252 -22.66 -8.00 10.06
C LEU A 252 -24.17 -7.85 9.87
N GLN A 253 -24.84 -7.05 10.73
CA GLN A 253 -26.28 -6.74 10.57
C GLN A 253 -26.52 -5.91 9.32
N VAL A 254 -25.67 -4.90 9.06
CA VAL A 254 -25.75 -4.07 7.85
C VAL A 254 -25.58 -4.92 6.58
N LEU A 255 -24.60 -5.85 6.57
CA LEU A 255 -24.40 -6.79 5.46
C LEU A 255 -25.64 -7.63 5.18
N TRP A 256 -26.35 -8.05 6.22
CA TRP A 256 -27.56 -8.85 6.08
C TRP A 256 -28.76 -8.01 5.64
N ASP A 257 -29.02 -6.87 6.31
CA ASP A 257 -30.18 -6.01 6.06
C ASP A 257 -30.17 -5.35 4.66
N TYR A 258 -28.96 -5.13 4.12
CA TYR A 258 -28.76 -4.48 2.82
C TYR A 258 -28.12 -5.41 1.79
N PHE A 259 -28.41 -6.71 1.90
CA PHE A 259 -27.97 -7.69 0.89
C PHE A 259 -28.53 -7.34 -0.50
N PRO A 260 -27.78 -7.52 -1.62
CA PRO A 260 -26.36 -7.92 -1.68
C PRO A 260 -25.36 -6.77 -1.81
N PHE A 261 -25.77 -5.54 -2.15
CA PHE A 261 -24.90 -4.41 -2.54
C PHE A 261 -24.64 -3.41 -1.42
N GLY A 262 -25.20 -3.65 -0.23
CA GLY A 262 -25.05 -2.74 0.91
C GLY A 262 -25.96 -1.49 0.84
N PRO A 263 -25.87 -0.62 1.85
CA PRO A 263 -26.62 0.63 1.88
C PRO A 263 -26.05 1.70 0.95
N GLY A 264 -24.81 1.58 0.48
CA GLY A 264 -24.13 2.54 -0.40
C GLY A 264 -22.99 3.28 0.29
N MET A 265 -22.21 4.00 -0.51
CA MET A 265 -21.02 4.73 -0.09
C MET A 265 -21.33 5.83 0.92
N GLY A 266 -20.43 6.04 1.89
CA GLY A 266 -20.53 7.08 2.92
C GLY A 266 -21.66 6.85 3.93
N THR A 267 -22.08 5.58 4.13
CA THR A 267 -23.20 5.24 5.00
C THR A 267 -22.80 4.57 6.31
N PHE A 268 -21.65 3.89 6.38
CA PHE A 268 -21.26 3.12 7.57
C PHE A 268 -19.75 3.01 7.77
N SER A 269 -19.30 3.25 9.00
CA SER A 269 -17.92 3.06 9.47
C SER A 269 -16.84 3.72 8.59
N SER A 270 -17.14 4.91 8.05
CA SER A 270 -16.22 5.71 7.26
C SER A 270 -16.23 7.17 7.72
N TRP A 271 -15.19 7.92 7.34
CA TRP A 271 -15.13 9.36 7.64
C TRP A 271 -16.36 10.09 7.14
N ALA A 272 -16.79 9.82 5.90
CA ALA A 272 -17.96 10.44 5.30
C ALA A 272 -19.25 10.10 6.06
N ALA A 273 -19.36 8.87 6.59
CA ALA A 273 -20.51 8.47 7.41
C ALA A 273 -20.58 9.22 8.74
N GLY A 274 -19.44 9.62 9.31
CA GLY A 274 -19.36 10.45 10.51
C GLY A 274 -19.61 11.92 10.22
N GLU A 275 -18.91 12.50 9.25
CA GLU A 275 -19.00 13.91 8.86
C GLU A 275 -20.41 14.33 8.48
N TYR A 276 -21.09 13.52 7.67
CA TYR A 276 -22.50 13.74 7.24
C TYR A 276 -23.50 12.96 8.07
N TYR A 277 -23.11 12.44 9.15
CA TYR A 277 -23.77 11.61 10.14
C TYR A 277 -24.92 10.75 9.58
N SER A 278 -24.53 9.55 9.16
CA SER A 278 -25.44 8.62 8.48
C SER A 278 -26.66 8.23 9.31
N PRO A 279 -27.86 8.17 8.73
CA PRO A 279 -29.07 7.67 9.42
C PRO A 279 -28.96 6.26 9.97
N LEU A 280 -28.00 5.45 9.48
CA LEU A 280 -27.79 4.09 9.99
C LEU A 280 -27.35 4.07 11.46
N TYR A 281 -26.65 5.10 11.94
CA TYR A 281 -26.26 5.19 13.34
C TYR A 281 -27.45 5.31 14.27
N TYR A 282 -28.53 5.99 13.83
CA TYR A 282 -29.81 6.01 14.57
C TYR A 282 -30.55 4.68 14.43
N LYS A 283 -30.61 4.10 13.23
CA LYS A 283 -31.30 2.82 12.97
C LYS A 283 -30.78 1.67 13.85
N TYR A 284 -29.46 1.64 14.09
CA TYR A 284 -28.80 0.59 14.88
C TYR A 284 -28.43 1.04 16.30
N GLU A 285 -28.97 2.16 16.77
CA GLU A 285 -28.78 2.72 18.12
C GLU A 285 -27.31 3.02 18.48
N LEU A 286 -26.43 3.11 17.48
CA LEU A 286 -25.02 3.44 17.67
C LEU A 286 -24.79 4.87 18.11
N ASN A 287 -25.74 5.76 17.87
CA ASN A 287 -25.70 7.18 18.29
C ASN A 287 -25.69 7.36 19.80
N ASN A 288 -25.92 6.33 20.58
CA ASN A 288 -25.87 6.34 22.05
C ASN A 288 -24.47 5.99 22.57
N ILE A 289 -23.57 5.48 21.69
CA ILE A 289 -22.24 5.01 22.08
C ILE A 289 -21.26 6.18 22.02
N TRP A 290 -20.41 6.32 23.03
CA TRP A 290 -19.39 7.34 23.08
C TRP A 290 -18.42 7.23 21.89
N GLY A 291 -18.17 8.33 21.20
CA GLY A 291 -17.34 8.37 19.98
C GLY A 291 -18.06 8.00 18.70
N LEU A 292 -19.35 7.58 18.74
CA LEU A 292 -20.20 7.35 17.59
C LEU A 292 -21.41 8.31 17.53
N GLN A 293 -21.41 9.34 18.38
CA GLN A 293 -22.51 10.30 18.52
C GLN A 293 -22.47 11.39 17.42
N PRO A 294 -23.61 12.02 17.06
CA PRO A 294 -23.65 13.05 16.03
C PRO A 294 -22.67 14.22 16.27
N ASN A 295 -22.51 14.62 17.52
CA ASN A 295 -21.64 15.73 17.92
C ASN A 295 -20.23 15.29 18.31
N PHE A 296 -19.97 13.98 18.35
CA PHE A 296 -18.70 13.41 18.74
C PHE A 296 -18.52 12.04 18.08
N TYR A 297 -18.06 12.03 16.82
CA TYR A 297 -17.94 10.85 15.96
C TYR A 297 -16.50 10.38 15.73
N LEU A 298 -15.64 10.58 16.74
CA LEU A 298 -14.20 10.29 16.67
C LEU A 298 -13.88 8.84 16.27
N PHE A 299 -14.73 7.88 16.67
CA PHE A 299 -14.53 6.45 16.44
C PHE A 299 -15.40 5.87 15.32
N VAL A 300 -16.09 6.71 14.55
CA VAL A 300 -16.89 6.23 13.40
C VAL A 300 -16.00 5.57 12.35
N ALA A 301 -14.82 6.11 12.10
CA ALA A 301 -13.84 5.58 11.14
C ALA A 301 -12.62 4.96 11.87
N ASP A 302 -12.83 4.24 12.98
CA ASP A 302 -11.77 3.68 13.81
C ASP A 302 -11.18 2.36 13.27
N ALA A 303 -11.87 1.71 12.33
CA ALA A 303 -11.39 0.52 11.64
C ALA A 303 -11.94 0.47 10.21
N PHE A 304 -11.13 -0.04 9.28
CA PHE A 304 -11.52 -0.10 7.86
C PHE A 304 -12.47 -1.28 7.58
N TYR A 305 -12.22 -2.48 8.12
CA TYR A 305 -13.00 -3.65 7.73
C TYR A 305 -14.51 -3.53 7.96
N PRO A 306 -15.01 -2.91 9.05
CA PRO A 306 -16.46 -2.69 9.20
C PRO A 306 -17.04 -1.82 8.09
N SER A 307 -16.27 -0.89 7.51
CA SER A 307 -16.74 -0.01 6.45
C SER A 307 -17.08 -0.77 5.16
N LEU A 308 -16.54 -1.98 4.98
CA LEU A 308 -16.89 -2.82 3.83
C LEU A 308 -18.38 -3.19 3.79
N ALA A 309 -19.07 -3.14 4.92
CA ALA A 309 -20.51 -3.39 4.99
C ALA A 309 -21.33 -2.41 4.14
N GLN A 310 -20.83 -1.19 3.92
CA GLN A 310 -21.50 -0.21 3.05
C GLN A 310 -21.57 -0.65 1.57
N TYR A 311 -20.69 -1.57 1.15
CA TYR A 311 -20.66 -2.16 -0.20
C TYR A 311 -21.36 -3.53 -0.29
N GLY A 312 -21.90 -4.01 0.83
CA GLY A 312 -22.58 -5.30 0.92
C GLY A 312 -21.65 -6.50 0.68
N ILE A 313 -22.24 -7.67 0.56
CA ILE A 313 -21.47 -8.91 0.37
C ILE A 313 -20.72 -8.92 -0.97
N VAL A 314 -21.27 -8.28 -1.99
CA VAL A 314 -20.61 -8.16 -3.30
C VAL A 314 -19.32 -7.34 -3.16
N GLY A 315 -19.35 -6.21 -2.45
CA GLY A 315 -18.16 -5.39 -2.21
C GLY A 315 -17.10 -6.14 -1.39
N VAL A 316 -17.51 -6.91 -0.37
CA VAL A 316 -16.61 -7.77 0.42
C VAL A 316 -15.92 -8.81 -0.48
N ILE A 317 -16.68 -9.48 -1.35
CA ILE A 317 -16.12 -10.46 -2.29
C ILE A 317 -15.13 -9.80 -3.25
N LEU A 318 -15.47 -8.64 -3.83
CA LEU A 318 -14.60 -7.90 -4.73
C LEU A 318 -13.30 -7.44 -4.03
N PHE A 319 -13.39 -6.99 -2.78
CA PHE A 319 -12.24 -6.64 -1.95
C PHE A 319 -11.33 -7.86 -1.70
N CYS A 320 -11.90 -9.00 -1.33
CA CYS A 320 -11.15 -10.25 -1.17
C CYS A 320 -10.50 -10.71 -2.48
N MET A 321 -11.20 -10.57 -3.62
CA MET A 321 -10.65 -10.90 -4.94
C MET A 321 -9.49 -9.97 -5.33
N PHE A 322 -9.60 -8.68 -5.05
CA PHE A 322 -8.52 -7.71 -5.25
C PHE A 322 -7.26 -8.13 -4.49
N TRP A 323 -7.37 -8.39 -3.19
CA TRP A 323 -6.22 -8.77 -2.36
C TRP A 323 -5.66 -10.16 -2.70
N LYS A 324 -6.52 -11.13 -3.02
CA LYS A 324 -6.08 -12.42 -3.52
C LYS A 324 -5.23 -12.27 -4.80
N ARG A 325 -5.65 -11.40 -5.72
CA ARG A 325 -4.90 -11.11 -6.95
C ARG A 325 -3.55 -10.49 -6.63
N ARG A 326 -3.50 -9.49 -5.73
CA ARG A 326 -2.21 -8.90 -5.28
C ARG A 326 -1.30 -9.95 -4.66
N LEU A 327 -1.82 -10.81 -3.79
CA LEU A 327 -1.04 -11.89 -3.20
C LEU A 327 -0.50 -12.87 -4.25
N THR A 328 -1.28 -13.16 -5.29
CA THR A 328 -0.82 -14.01 -6.39
C THR A 328 0.37 -13.37 -7.12
N ILE A 329 0.31 -12.08 -7.43
CA ILE A 329 1.40 -11.34 -8.06
C ILE A 329 2.64 -11.31 -7.14
N ILE A 330 2.45 -11.00 -5.85
CA ILE A 330 3.54 -11.00 -4.86
C ILE A 330 4.26 -12.35 -4.82
N THR A 331 3.52 -13.46 -4.81
CA THR A 331 4.13 -14.79 -4.77
C THR A 331 4.86 -15.17 -6.05
N ALA A 332 4.54 -14.52 -7.16
CA ALA A 332 5.22 -14.70 -8.44
C ALA A 332 6.55 -13.92 -8.54
N ILE A 333 6.74 -12.85 -7.76
CA ILE A 333 7.97 -12.03 -7.81
C ILE A 333 9.21 -12.91 -7.65
N SER A 334 10.13 -12.89 -8.61
CA SER A 334 11.37 -13.70 -8.62
C SER A 334 12.40 -13.16 -7.64
N ASP A 335 12.66 -11.86 -7.63
CA ASP A 335 13.60 -11.22 -6.73
C ASP A 335 13.15 -11.26 -5.27
N MET A 336 13.99 -11.82 -4.40
CA MET A 336 13.65 -12.02 -2.98
C MET A 336 13.49 -10.73 -2.17
N ARG A 337 14.16 -9.66 -2.57
CA ARG A 337 14.09 -8.37 -1.87
C ARG A 337 12.75 -7.70 -2.15
N ASN A 338 12.37 -7.60 -3.42
CA ASN A 338 11.05 -7.10 -3.84
C ASN A 338 9.93 -7.97 -3.27
N TYR A 339 10.09 -9.30 -3.30
CA TYR A 339 9.12 -10.22 -2.68
C TYR A 339 8.91 -9.94 -1.20
N ARG A 340 9.98 -9.79 -0.40
CA ARG A 340 9.89 -9.51 1.04
C ARG A 340 9.20 -8.18 1.31
N VAL A 341 9.58 -7.12 0.57
CA VAL A 341 8.98 -5.78 0.75
C VAL A 341 7.51 -5.76 0.32
N ALA A 342 7.16 -6.37 -0.81
CA ALA A 342 5.77 -6.48 -1.25
C ALA A 342 4.91 -7.23 -0.23
N PHE A 343 5.43 -8.34 0.31
CA PHE A 343 4.73 -9.13 1.31
C PHE A 343 4.56 -8.36 2.63
N MET A 344 5.60 -7.65 3.08
CA MET A 344 5.53 -6.78 4.26
C MET A 344 4.50 -5.67 4.06
N ALA A 345 4.52 -4.96 2.92
CA ALA A 345 3.56 -3.90 2.63
C ALA A 345 2.12 -4.42 2.62
N PHE A 346 1.89 -5.58 1.99
CA PHE A 346 0.58 -6.26 2.00
C PHE A 346 0.13 -6.60 3.43
N PHE A 347 1.02 -7.17 4.24
CA PHE A 347 0.68 -7.63 5.58
C PHE A 347 0.48 -6.46 6.57
N CYS A 348 1.31 -5.42 6.47
CA CYS A 348 1.15 -4.18 7.24
C CYS A 348 -0.19 -3.51 6.93
N LEU A 349 -0.56 -3.40 5.64
CA LEU A 349 -1.89 -2.90 5.27
C LEU A 349 -3.02 -3.75 5.87
N ALA A 350 -2.89 -5.08 5.86
CA ALA A 350 -3.89 -5.97 6.46
C ALA A 350 -4.02 -5.78 7.99
N ILE A 351 -2.90 -5.60 8.70
CA ILE A 351 -2.89 -5.32 10.14
C ILE A 351 -3.50 -3.95 10.42
N GLU A 352 -3.07 -2.90 9.72
CA GLU A 352 -3.53 -1.54 9.90
C GLU A 352 -5.06 -1.43 9.79
N GLN A 353 -5.66 -2.11 8.82
CA GLN A 353 -7.10 -2.06 8.54
C GLN A 353 -7.98 -2.66 9.66
N THR A 354 -7.39 -3.43 10.59
CA THR A 354 -8.13 -3.97 11.75
C THR A 354 -8.48 -2.90 12.79
N ALA A 355 -7.67 -1.85 12.88
CA ALA A 355 -7.74 -0.88 13.97
C ALA A 355 -7.42 0.56 13.52
N ASP A 356 -7.52 0.86 12.25
CA ASP A 356 -7.36 2.19 11.65
C ASP A 356 -7.95 2.19 10.23
N THR A 357 -8.22 3.37 9.71
CA THR A 357 -8.54 3.59 8.30
C THR A 357 -7.33 4.08 7.50
N SER A 358 -6.13 3.69 7.92
CA SER A 358 -4.85 4.10 7.29
C SER A 358 -4.83 3.80 5.80
N PHE A 359 -5.46 2.71 5.35
CA PHE A 359 -5.59 2.38 3.92
C PHE A 359 -6.23 3.51 3.11
N LEU A 360 -7.22 4.23 3.67
CA LEU A 360 -7.91 5.33 3.00
C LEU A 360 -7.28 6.71 3.26
N SER A 361 -6.26 6.80 4.09
CA SER A 361 -5.63 8.07 4.47
C SER A 361 -4.19 8.17 3.98
N GLY A 362 -3.63 9.37 3.98
CA GLY A 362 -2.23 9.61 3.63
C GLY A 362 -1.21 8.71 4.35
N LYS A 363 -1.56 8.23 5.55
CA LYS A 363 -0.72 7.35 6.37
C LYS A 363 -0.39 6.01 5.69
N GLY A 364 -1.36 5.41 4.98
CA GLY A 364 -1.20 4.09 4.33
C GLY A 364 -0.60 4.14 2.93
N MET A 365 -0.48 5.32 2.35
CA MET A 365 -0.08 5.45 0.93
C MET A 365 1.36 5.02 0.68
N GLY A 366 2.26 5.15 1.68
CA GLY A 366 3.63 4.66 1.59
C GLY A 366 3.70 3.14 1.33
N TYR A 367 2.84 2.38 2.01
CA TYR A 367 2.72 0.93 1.75
C TYR A 367 2.19 0.65 0.34
N CYS A 368 1.19 1.43 -0.12
CA CYS A 368 0.63 1.31 -1.46
C CYS A 368 1.68 1.60 -2.55
N MET A 369 2.52 2.63 -2.35
CA MET A 369 3.62 2.96 -3.26
C MET A 369 4.65 1.85 -3.31
N LEU A 370 5.11 1.35 -2.15
CA LEU A 370 6.06 0.24 -2.06
C LEU A 370 5.51 -1.05 -2.70
N LEU A 371 4.25 -1.36 -2.44
CA LEU A 371 3.59 -2.52 -3.06
C LEU A 371 3.55 -2.40 -4.59
N GLY A 372 3.13 -1.24 -5.11
CA GLY A 372 3.08 -0.98 -6.55
C GLY A 372 4.46 -1.07 -7.22
N LEU A 373 5.51 -0.55 -6.57
CA LEU A 373 6.89 -0.64 -7.06
C LEU A 373 7.38 -2.09 -7.14
N CYS A 374 7.18 -2.87 -6.07
CA CYS A 374 7.68 -4.24 -6.03
C CYS A 374 6.95 -5.19 -7.00
N MET A 375 5.68 -4.90 -7.34
CA MET A 375 4.92 -5.71 -8.31
C MET A 375 5.51 -5.64 -9.73
N ASN A 376 6.36 -4.66 -10.01
CA ASN A 376 7.04 -4.50 -11.30
C ASN A 376 8.32 -5.36 -11.45
N ALA A 377 8.79 -6.01 -10.38
CA ALA A 377 10.08 -6.67 -10.38
C ALA A 377 10.24 -7.74 -11.48
N ASN A 378 9.19 -8.52 -11.76
CA ASN A 378 9.24 -9.54 -12.82
C ASN A 378 9.27 -8.95 -14.23
N LEU A 379 8.52 -7.88 -14.47
CA LEU A 379 8.52 -7.20 -15.76
C LEU A 379 9.88 -6.55 -16.08
N ASN A 380 10.66 -6.25 -15.05
CA ASN A 380 11.98 -5.66 -15.22
C ASN A 380 13.05 -6.73 -15.50
N SER A 381 12.98 -7.90 -14.87
CA SER A 381 13.88 -9.01 -15.14
C SER A 381 13.71 -9.59 -16.55
N GLU A 382 12.47 -9.79 -17.01
CA GLU A 382 12.18 -10.26 -18.37
C GLU A 382 12.75 -9.32 -19.45
N LYS A 383 12.68 -7.99 -19.22
CA LYS A 383 13.24 -7.01 -20.15
C LYS A 383 14.76 -6.87 -20.08
N GLU A 384 15.36 -7.08 -18.92
CA GLU A 384 16.81 -7.13 -18.79
C GLU A 384 17.38 -8.36 -19.51
N GLU A 385 16.73 -9.52 -19.43
CA GLU A 385 17.07 -10.72 -20.19
C GLU A 385 16.89 -10.52 -21.71
N GLU A 386 15.80 -9.88 -22.15
CA GLU A 386 15.60 -9.54 -23.57
C GLU A 386 16.66 -8.54 -24.08
N ASP A 387 16.98 -7.51 -23.29
CA ASP A 387 17.99 -6.50 -23.68
C ASP A 387 19.41 -7.14 -23.74
N GLU A 388 19.76 -8.08 -22.84
CA GLU A 388 21.02 -8.86 -22.86
C GLU A 388 21.07 -9.79 -24.07
N ASP A 389 19.99 -10.51 -24.40
CA ASP A 389 19.93 -11.39 -25.57
C ASP A 389 20.13 -10.61 -26.90
N TYR A 390 19.61 -9.37 -27.01
CA TYR A 390 19.84 -8.52 -28.18
C TYR A 390 21.26 -7.97 -28.25
N GLU A 391 21.90 -7.64 -27.12
CA GLU A 391 23.31 -7.20 -27.09
C GLU A 391 24.25 -8.36 -27.49
N ASP A 392 23.97 -9.60 -27.06
CA ASP A 392 24.73 -10.79 -27.44
C ASP A 392 24.54 -11.15 -28.95
N GLU A 393 23.33 -10.98 -29.52
CA GLU A 393 23.08 -11.17 -30.95
C GLU A 393 23.83 -10.11 -31.81
N ASP A 394 23.84 -8.83 -31.36
CA ASP A 394 24.56 -7.77 -32.05
C ASP A 394 26.10 -7.98 -32.00
N GLU A 395 26.66 -8.52 -30.88
CA GLU A 395 28.09 -8.87 -30.77
C GLU A 395 28.45 -10.09 -31.64
N GLU A 396 27.58 -11.13 -31.78
CA GLU A 396 27.80 -12.27 -32.67
C GLU A 396 27.77 -11.83 -34.16
N ASP A 397 26.86 -10.92 -34.55
CA ASP A 397 26.78 -10.40 -35.91
C ASP A 397 28.03 -9.50 -36.26
N GLU A 398 28.58 -8.73 -35.29
CA GLU A 398 29.80 -7.94 -35.50
C GLU A 398 31.04 -8.88 -35.64
N ASP A 399 31.13 -9.97 -34.89
CA ASP A 399 32.22 -10.94 -34.99
C ASP A 399 32.16 -11.76 -36.34
N GLU A 400 30.97 -12.08 -36.87
CA GLU A 400 30.82 -12.70 -38.17
C GLU A 400 31.23 -11.77 -39.33
N ASP A 401 30.91 -10.45 -39.23
CA ASP A 401 31.33 -9.46 -40.23
C ASP A 401 32.87 -9.20 -40.20
N GLU A 402 33.55 -9.27 -39.05
CA GLU A 402 35.00 -9.18 -38.96
C GLU A 402 35.72 -10.39 -39.55
N ASP A 403 35.18 -11.62 -39.40
CA ASP A 403 35.75 -12.85 -39.98
C ASP A 403 35.55 -12.87 -41.49
N GLU A 404 34.47 -12.33 -42.08
CA GLU A 404 34.31 -12.22 -43.54
C GLU A 404 35.28 -11.24 -44.17
N ASP A 405 35.60 -10.10 -43.49
CA ASP A 405 36.57 -9.11 -43.95
C ASP A 405 38.02 -9.62 -43.86
N GLU A 406 38.39 -10.49 -42.93
CA GLU A 406 39.71 -11.16 -42.88
C GLU A 406 39.91 -12.16 -44.02
N ASP A 407 38.88 -12.93 -44.40
CA ASP A 407 38.98 -13.91 -45.50
C ASP A 407 39.05 -13.20 -46.88
N GLU A 408 38.41 -12.05 -47.12
CA GLU A 408 38.56 -11.26 -48.33
C GLU A 408 39.97 -10.65 -48.47
N ASN A 409 40.61 -10.24 -47.41
CA ASN A 409 41.96 -9.70 -47.38
C ASN A 409 43.05 -10.77 -47.65
N VAL A 410 42.80 -12.04 -47.33
CA VAL A 410 43.72 -13.16 -47.61
C VAL A 410 43.69 -13.55 -49.07
N LEU A 411 42.55 -13.43 -49.76
CA LEU A 411 42.41 -13.76 -51.20
C LEU A 411 43.04 -12.69 -52.13
N THR A 412 43.01 -11.42 -51.75
CA THR A 412 43.61 -10.31 -52.56
C THR A 412 45.14 -10.28 -52.50
N ASN A 413 45.78 -10.79 -51.44
CA ASN A 413 47.23 -10.84 -51.34
C ASN A 413 47.89 -12.01 -52.11
N HIS A 414 47.17 -12.94 -52.71
CA HIS A 414 47.71 -14.05 -53.47
C HIS A 414 47.80 -13.82 -54.99
N GLU A 415 47.22 -12.71 -55.53
CA GLU A 415 47.28 -12.38 -56.96
C GLU A 415 48.45 -11.40 -57.35
N GLU A 416 49.24 -10.91 -56.40
CA GLU A 416 50.35 -9.99 -56.69
C GLU A 416 51.75 -10.63 -56.80
N TYR A 417 51.87 -12.01 -56.80
CA TYR A 417 53.12 -12.73 -56.96
C TYR A 417 53.06 -13.84 -58.02
N ILE A 418 52.62 -13.52 -59.28
CA ILE A 418 52.97 -14.33 -60.46
C ILE A 418 53.37 -13.43 -61.63
#